data_7a237622cb1c4d4ee0c55ee7b91d4362
#
_entry.id   7a237622cb1c4d4ee0c55ee7b91d4362
#
_cell.length_a   1.000
_cell.length_b   1.000
_cell.length_c   1.000
_cell.angle_alpha   90.00
_cell.angle_beta   90.00
_cell.angle_gamma   90.00
#
_symmetry.space_group_name_H-M   'P 1'
#
loop_
_entity.id
_entity.type
_entity.pdbx_description
1 polymer ?
#
loop_
_entity_poly.entity_id
_entity_poly.type
_entity_poly.pdbx_seq_one_letter_code
_entity_poly.pdbx_strand_id
1 'polypeptide(L)'
;MMKHYTLEQIDPRQLVLDERFQSRQTQLIGNKADRAASINSRQRQLKNILTSIENGNGIREPIEAYEIYGELYVVSGFHRTEACHVFLKDNPSKVLSVPVKVYRGYTEAEAYLDSLTKNIEHGTALDQSEMWQNKFKQSLMQGENLKILSKRETAKLFDCSHSQGLHIVNAQKACAEVGLPSFKEWFSNYQKAAEKLRRRLMKRFEVTLCDFDKDGFPIISRLAKAYKGNKCEDDLSEEEIEQIEIFRQQSTLIELIKRNPIAFRKALNSLDKKSLGIVVKRKWDEDKVVLKYCEDNSTDDDMF
;
A
#
# COMPACT_ATOMS: atom_id res chain seq x y z
N MET A 1 -6.83 19.54 18.42
CA MET A 1 -6.39 20.93 18.56
C MET A 1 -6.43 21.57 17.19
N MET A 2 -7.11 22.71 17.02
CA MET A 2 -7.06 23.42 15.74
C MET A 2 -5.65 24.02 15.58
N LYS A 3 -5.00 23.72 14.46
CA LYS A 3 -3.70 24.32 14.12
C LYS A 3 -3.90 25.76 13.67
N HIS A 4 -3.00 26.66 14.09
CA HIS A 4 -3.02 28.05 13.64
C HIS A 4 -2.35 28.18 12.27
N TYR A 5 -2.95 28.97 11.41
CA TYR A 5 -2.40 29.31 10.09
C TYR A 5 -2.60 30.79 9.79
N THR A 6 -1.80 31.33 8.90
CA THR A 6 -2.01 32.63 8.26
C THR A 6 -2.48 32.40 6.82
N LEU A 7 -3.42 33.24 6.34
CA LEU A 7 -3.82 33.21 4.94
C LEU A 7 -3.03 34.28 4.18
N GLU A 8 -2.23 33.84 3.23
CA GLU A 8 -1.29 34.70 2.50
C GLU A 8 -1.48 34.53 1.00
N GLN A 9 -1.16 35.61 0.24
CA GLN A 9 -1.07 35.56 -1.22
C GLN A 9 0.39 35.30 -1.60
N ILE A 10 0.67 34.13 -2.18
CA ILE A 10 2.03 33.65 -2.42
C ILE A 10 2.24 33.36 -3.91
N ASP A 11 3.43 33.71 -4.42
CA ASP A 11 3.86 33.23 -5.75
C ASP A 11 4.04 31.73 -5.71
N PRO A 12 3.35 30.96 -6.56
CA PRO A 12 3.46 29.50 -6.59
C PRO A 12 4.90 28.97 -6.74
N ARG A 13 5.82 29.76 -7.30
CA ARG A 13 7.25 29.38 -7.41
C ARG A 13 7.92 29.17 -6.06
N GLN A 14 7.36 29.74 -4.98
CA GLN A 14 7.86 29.57 -3.61
C GLN A 14 7.32 28.28 -2.95
N LEU A 15 6.35 27.61 -3.58
CA LEU A 15 5.74 26.40 -3.03
C LEU A 15 6.49 25.16 -3.51
N VAL A 16 6.94 24.35 -2.56
CA VAL A 16 7.67 23.10 -2.81
C VAL A 16 6.70 21.94 -2.85
N LEU A 17 6.68 21.21 -3.98
CA LEU A 17 5.99 19.93 -4.12
C LEU A 17 6.97 18.81 -3.76
N ASP A 18 6.77 18.21 -2.61
CA ASP A 18 7.58 17.08 -2.16
C ASP A 18 6.71 15.81 -2.09
N GLU A 19 7.17 14.75 -2.74
CA GLU A 19 6.46 13.47 -2.79
C GLU A 19 6.21 12.85 -1.40
N ARG A 20 7.00 13.23 -0.39
CA ARG A 20 6.81 12.79 1.00
C ARG A 20 5.45 13.22 1.56
N PHE A 21 4.97 14.40 1.20
CA PHE A 21 3.67 14.93 1.64
C PHE A 21 2.52 14.57 0.68
N GLN A 22 2.82 13.89 -0.44
CA GLN A 22 1.81 13.37 -1.35
C GLN A 22 1.27 12.02 -0.82
N SER A 23 0.10 12.03 -0.21
CA SER A 23 -0.50 10.83 0.39
C SER A 23 -1.02 9.80 -0.63
N ARG A 24 -1.17 10.18 -1.89
CA ARG A 24 -1.62 9.28 -2.95
C ARG A 24 -0.56 8.28 -3.34
N GLN A 25 -0.96 7.02 -3.39
CA GLN A 25 -0.09 5.90 -3.73
C GLN A 25 -0.81 4.95 -4.67
N THR A 26 -0.88 5.33 -5.95
CA THR A 26 -1.58 4.53 -6.99
C THR A 26 -1.11 3.08 -7.07
N GLN A 27 0.09 2.77 -6.57
CA GLN A 27 0.61 1.40 -6.46
C GLN A 27 -0.18 0.52 -5.47
N LEU A 28 -0.89 1.12 -4.50
CA LEU A 28 -1.74 0.40 -3.55
C LEU A 28 -3.07 -0.02 -4.16
N ILE A 29 -3.47 0.59 -5.28
CA ILE A 29 -4.68 0.23 -6.00
C ILE A 29 -4.46 -1.14 -6.65
N GLY A 30 -5.18 -2.15 -6.17
CA GLY A 30 -4.96 -3.55 -6.55
C GLY A 30 -5.31 -3.84 -8.01
N ASN A 31 -6.36 -3.21 -8.55
CA ASN A 31 -6.83 -3.43 -9.91
C ASN A 31 -6.11 -2.50 -10.90
N LYS A 32 -5.60 -3.08 -12.00
CA LYS A 32 -4.90 -2.33 -13.06
C LYS A 32 -5.81 -1.31 -13.76
N ALA A 33 -7.08 -1.64 -13.97
CA ALA A 33 -8.07 -0.73 -14.58
C ALA A 33 -8.35 0.48 -13.67
N ASP A 34 -8.54 0.25 -12.37
CA ASP A 34 -8.80 1.31 -11.39
C ASP A 34 -7.58 2.23 -11.23
N ARG A 35 -6.37 1.65 -11.29
CA ARG A 35 -5.12 2.43 -11.31
C ARG A 35 -5.04 3.35 -12.53
N ALA A 36 -5.37 2.85 -13.71
CA ALA A 36 -5.41 3.64 -14.94
C ALA A 36 -6.50 4.74 -14.86
N ALA A 37 -7.68 4.41 -14.33
CA ALA A 37 -8.76 5.37 -14.12
C ALA A 37 -8.35 6.50 -13.15
N SER A 38 -7.64 6.17 -12.07
CA SER A 38 -7.11 7.15 -11.11
C SER A 38 -6.10 8.10 -11.78
N ILE A 39 -5.19 7.58 -12.59
CA ILE A 39 -4.21 8.40 -13.35
C ILE A 39 -4.93 9.33 -14.34
N ASN A 40 -5.89 8.81 -15.10
CA ASN A 40 -6.66 9.60 -16.06
C ASN A 40 -7.49 10.71 -15.38
N SER A 41 -8.09 10.41 -14.22
CA SER A 41 -8.82 11.39 -13.42
C SER A 41 -7.91 12.53 -12.96
N ARG A 42 -6.69 12.21 -12.50
CA ARG A 42 -5.67 13.19 -12.13
C ARG A 42 -5.31 14.11 -13.30
N GLN A 43 -5.03 13.53 -14.47
CA GLN A 43 -4.68 14.32 -15.66
C GLN A 43 -5.81 15.25 -16.09
N ARG A 44 -7.06 14.76 -16.02
CA ARG A 44 -8.25 15.58 -16.34
C ARG A 44 -8.39 16.74 -15.35
N GLN A 45 -8.21 16.50 -14.06
CA GLN A 45 -8.27 17.51 -13.03
C GLN A 45 -7.18 18.59 -13.23
N LEU A 46 -5.94 18.19 -13.51
CA LEU A 46 -4.84 19.10 -13.81
C LEU A 46 -5.17 20.00 -15.01
N LYS A 47 -5.67 19.39 -16.10
CA LYS A 47 -6.09 20.15 -17.29
C LYS A 47 -7.19 21.17 -16.99
N ASN A 48 -8.20 20.80 -16.20
CA ASN A 48 -9.29 21.70 -15.82
C ASN A 48 -8.77 22.90 -15.00
N ILE A 49 -7.82 22.68 -14.09
CA ILE A 49 -7.21 23.73 -13.29
C ILE A 49 -6.37 24.67 -14.19
N LEU A 50 -5.57 24.10 -15.09
CA LEU A 50 -4.81 24.91 -16.07
C LEU A 50 -5.72 25.80 -16.90
N THR A 51 -6.77 25.25 -17.47
CA THR A 51 -7.76 26.04 -18.24
C THR A 51 -8.40 27.16 -17.38
N SER A 52 -8.64 26.90 -16.09
CA SER A 52 -9.16 27.93 -15.16
C SER A 52 -8.16 29.07 -14.97
N ILE A 53 -6.86 28.76 -14.82
CA ILE A 53 -5.80 29.75 -14.67
C ILE A 53 -5.64 30.56 -15.96
N GLU A 54 -5.61 29.90 -17.13
CA GLU A 54 -5.52 30.54 -18.46
C GLU A 54 -6.67 31.52 -18.72
N ASN A 55 -7.87 31.16 -18.28
CA ASN A 55 -9.07 32.01 -18.40
C ASN A 55 -9.15 33.16 -17.36
N GLY A 56 -8.12 33.31 -16.52
CA GLY A 56 -8.04 34.37 -15.52
C GLY A 56 -8.86 34.13 -14.25
N ASN A 57 -9.50 32.97 -14.09
CA ASN A 57 -10.27 32.63 -12.89
C ASN A 57 -9.39 32.33 -11.66
N GLY A 58 -8.10 32.05 -11.87
CA GLY A 58 -7.14 31.76 -10.80
C GLY A 58 -7.46 30.50 -9.99
N ILE A 59 -6.85 30.43 -8.80
CA ILE A 59 -7.11 29.38 -7.80
C ILE A 59 -7.99 29.97 -6.70
N ARG A 60 -9.18 29.41 -6.51
CA ARG A 60 -10.17 29.91 -5.52
C ARG A 60 -9.97 29.26 -4.14
N GLU A 61 -9.75 27.96 -4.11
CA GLU A 61 -9.54 27.25 -2.86
C GLU A 61 -8.08 27.40 -2.39
N PRO A 62 -7.82 27.79 -1.14
CA PRO A 62 -6.47 27.94 -0.62
C PRO A 62 -5.68 26.63 -0.72
N ILE A 63 -4.41 26.76 -1.12
CA ILE A 63 -3.41 25.70 -0.96
C ILE A 63 -3.02 25.69 0.52
N GLU A 64 -2.67 24.51 1.07
CA GLU A 64 -2.18 24.41 2.44
C GLU A 64 -0.70 23.99 2.43
N ALA A 65 0.14 24.80 3.08
CA ALA A 65 1.58 24.61 3.12
C ALA A 65 2.13 24.79 4.54
N TYR A 66 3.16 24.01 4.85
CA TYR A 66 3.93 24.13 6.09
C TYR A 66 5.28 24.77 5.81
N GLU A 67 5.64 25.75 6.63
CA GLU A 67 6.99 26.29 6.61
C GLU A 67 7.92 25.37 7.42
N ILE A 68 8.81 24.69 6.72
CA ILE A 68 9.79 23.77 7.29
C ILE A 68 11.17 24.17 6.78
N TYR A 69 12.07 24.47 7.68
CA TYR A 69 13.44 24.94 7.35
C TYR A 69 13.48 26.16 6.42
N GLY A 70 12.46 27.03 6.50
CA GLY A 70 12.36 28.24 5.69
C GLY A 70 11.77 28.04 4.29
N GLU A 71 11.34 26.84 3.93
CA GLU A 71 10.67 26.52 2.69
C GLU A 71 9.19 26.16 2.93
N LEU A 72 8.32 26.43 1.95
CA LEU A 72 6.89 26.20 2.03
C LEU A 72 6.51 24.88 1.34
N TYR A 73 6.39 23.82 2.12
CA TYR A 73 6.02 22.48 1.64
C TYR A 73 4.51 22.32 1.57
N VAL A 74 4.01 21.97 0.39
CA VAL A 74 2.58 21.74 0.17
C VAL A 74 2.14 20.44 0.80
N VAL A 75 1.06 20.47 1.61
CA VAL A 75 0.42 19.28 2.21
C VAL A 75 -0.99 19.04 1.66
N SER A 76 -1.64 20.08 1.13
CA SER A 76 -2.92 19.97 0.42
C SER A 76 -2.95 20.92 -0.76
N GLY A 77 -3.48 20.47 -1.88
CA GLY A 77 -3.53 21.27 -3.13
C GLY A 77 -2.43 20.96 -4.13
N PHE A 78 -1.82 19.76 -4.09
CA PHE A 78 -0.77 19.32 -5.01
C PHE A 78 -1.11 19.59 -6.48
N HIS A 79 -2.30 19.20 -6.96
CA HIS A 79 -2.71 19.43 -8.35
C HIS A 79 -2.86 20.92 -8.68
N ARG A 80 -3.30 21.73 -7.72
CA ARG A 80 -3.40 23.19 -7.89
C ARG A 80 -2.02 23.82 -8.03
N THR A 81 -1.08 23.43 -7.18
CA THR A 81 0.30 23.89 -7.24
C THR A 81 1.00 23.40 -8.51
N GLU A 82 0.83 22.13 -8.87
CA GLU A 82 1.38 21.53 -10.09
C GLU A 82 0.89 22.29 -11.34
N ALA A 83 -0.42 22.61 -11.42
CA ALA A 83 -0.99 23.40 -12.50
C ALA A 83 -0.39 24.81 -12.57
N CYS A 84 -0.20 25.47 -11.42
CA CYS A 84 0.46 26.77 -11.37
C CYS A 84 1.89 26.72 -11.85
N HIS A 85 2.66 25.69 -11.46
CA HIS A 85 4.02 25.51 -11.91
C HIS A 85 4.12 25.28 -13.42
N VAL A 86 3.23 24.46 -13.99
CA VAL A 86 3.15 24.24 -15.45
C VAL A 86 2.81 25.55 -16.16
N PHE A 87 1.78 26.26 -15.70
CA PHE A 87 1.39 27.56 -16.29
C PHE A 87 2.55 28.57 -16.29
N LEU A 88 3.23 28.72 -15.16
CA LEU A 88 4.34 29.66 -15.01
C LEU A 88 5.58 29.24 -15.79
N LYS A 89 5.80 27.95 -16.00
CA LYS A 89 6.85 27.43 -16.86
C LYS A 89 6.63 27.83 -18.32
N ASP A 90 5.38 27.70 -18.79
CA ASP A 90 5.00 28.08 -20.16
C ASP A 90 4.85 29.59 -20.35
N ASN A 91 4.66 30.34 -19.26
CA ASN A 91 4.51 31.80 -19.22
C ASN A 91 5.44 32.44 -18.19
N PRO A 92 6.79 32.47 -18.39
CA PRO A 92 7.74 32.91 -17.35
C PRO A 92 7.58 34.35 -16.90
N SER A 93 7.10 35.23 -17.80
CA SER A 93 6.88 36.66 -17.52
C SER A 93 5.57 36.96 -16.76
N LYS A 94 4.69 35.97 -16.64
CA LYS A 94 3.44 36.15 -15.90
C LYS A 94 3.67 36.15 -14.41
N VAL A 95 2.95 37.00 -13.71
CA VAL A 95 2.87 37.00 -12.24
C VAL A 95 1.58 36.32 -11.85
N LEU A 96 1.67 35.33 -11.02
CA LEU A 96 0.54 34.61 -10.46
C LEU A 96 0.65 34.64 -8.94
N SER A 97 -0.44 34.94 -8.26
CA SER A 97 -0.52 34.89 -6.80
C SER A 97 -1.70 34.00 -6.42
N VAL A 98 -1.49 33.10 -5.47
CA VAL A 98 -2.51 32.14 -5.04
C VAL A 98 -2.73 32.23 -3.53
N PRO A 99 -3.95 32.00 -3.03
CA PRO A 99 -4.22 31.96 -1.61
C PRO A 99 -3.63 30.70 -1.00
N VAL A 100 -2.82 30.89 0.06
CA VAL A 100 -2.16 29.78 0.77
C VAL A 100 -2.41 29.92 2.27
N LYS A 101 -2.85 28.83 2.90
CA LYS A 101 -2.85 28.71 4.36
C LYS A 101 -1.46 28.25 4.78
N VAL A 102 -0.72 29.12 5.41
CA VAL A 102 0.67 28.85 5.87
C VAL A 102 0.66 28.47 7.34
N TYR A 103 1.14 27.27 7.63
CA TYR A 103 1.32 26.76 8.98
C TYR A 103 2.79 26.92 9.39
N ARG A 104 3.05 27.68 10.48
CA ARG A 104 4.39 27.98 10.98
C ARG A 104 4.61 27.43 12.39
N GLY A 105 5.84 27.06 12.70
CA GLY A 105 6.21 26.56 14.03
C GLY A 105 5.84 25.10 14.28
N TYR A 106 5.55 24.34 13.22
CA TYR A 106 5.25 22.91 13.27
C TYR A 106 6.42 22.08 12.73
N THR A 107 6.49 20.84 13.17
CA THR A 107 7.51 19.88 12.73
C THR A 107 7.16 19.24 11.39
N GLU A 108 8.15 18.65 10.72
CA GLU A 108 7.97 17.87 9.50
C GLU A 108 7.02 16.69 9.73
N ALA A 109 7.09 16.04 10.90
CA ALA A 109 6.20 14.92 11.24
C ALA A 109 4.74 15.37 11.41
N GLU A 110 4.49 16.57 11.94
CA GLU A 110 3.15 17.14 12.03
C GLU A 110 2.59 17.51 10.66
N ALA A 111 3.44 18.03 9.77
CA ALA A 111 3.08 18.28 8.38
C ALA A 111 2.75 16.97 7.64
N TYR A 112 3.55 15.93 7.86
CA TYR A 112 3.31 14.59 7.29
C TYR A 112 1.98 14.00 7.78
N LEU A 113 1.70 14.03 9.09
CA LEU A 113 0.42 13.57 9.63
C LEU A 113 -0.78 14.31 9.05
N ASP A 114 -0.65 15.64 8.90
CA ASP A 114 -1.70 16.46 8.28
C ASP A 114 -1.92 16.08 6.81
N SER A 115 -0.85 15.83 6.06
CA SER A 115 -0.95 15.41 4.66
C SER A 115 -1.72 14.11 4.50
N LEU A 116 -1.59 13.16 5.44
CA LEU A 116 -2.35 11.91 5.45
C LEU A 116 -3.85 12.15 5.71
N THR A 117 -4.21 13.16 6.52
CA THR A 117 -5.59 13.46 6.90
C THR A 117 -6.31 14.29 5.84
N LYS A 118 -5.69 15.36 5.38
CA LYS A 118 -6.29 16.35 4.47
C LYS A 118 -6.74 15.76 3.14
N ASN A 119 -6.02 14.80 2.62
CA ASN A 119 -6.38 14.13 1.38
C ASN A 119 -7.55 13.15 1.53
N ILE A 120 -7.97 12.81 2.75
CA ILE A 120 -9.18 12.04 3.01
C ILE A 120 -10.42 12.95 2.91
N GLU A 121 -10.31 14.20 3.35
CA GLU A 121 -11.44 15.13 3.49
C GLU A 121 -11.74 15.93 2.23
N HIS A 122 -10.73 16.26 1.41
CA HIS A 122 -10.83 17.20 0.29
C HIS A 122 -10.18 16.71 -1.00
N GLY A 123 -10.86 16.88 -2.12
CA GLY A 123 -10.30 16.68 -3.46
C GLY A 123 -10.81 15.45 -4.19
N THR A 124 -10.04 14.96 -5.16
CA THR A 124 -10.36 13.68 -5.83
C THR A 124 -10.31 12.57 -4.80
N ALA A 125 -11.38 11.79 -4.65
CA ALA A 125 -11.48 10.74 -3.66
C ALA A 125 -10.26 9.80 -3.74
N LEU A 126 -9.67 9.49 -2.58
CA LEU A 126 -8.69 8.43 -2.46
C LEU A 126 -9.38 7.09 -2.69
N ASP A 127 -8.65 6.12 -3.23
CA ASP A 127 -9.08 4.74 -3.19
C ASP A 127 -9.20 4.26 -1.72
N GLN A 128 -10.11 3.33 -1.45
CA GLN A 128 -10.31 2.81 -0.10
C GLN A 128 -9.03 2.22 0.49
N SER A 129 -8.22 1.55 -0.32
CA SER A 129 -6.93 0.98 0.13
C SER A 129 -5.92 2.07 0.51
N GLU A 130 -5.88 3.18 -0.23
CA GLU A 130 -5.06 4.34 0.12
C GLU A 130 -5.53 4.99 1.43
N MET A 131 -6.86 5.14 1.61
CA MET A 131 -7.45 5.66 2.84
C MET A 131 -7.08 4.80 4.06
N TRP A 132 -7.23 3.48 3.97
CA TRP A 132 -6.88 2.57 5.05
C TRP A 132 -5.39 2.60 5.36
N GLN A 133 -4.55 2.65 4.34
CA GLN A 133 -3.10 2.76 4.53
C GLN A 133 -2.73 4.08 5.24
N ASN A 134 -3.34 5.20 4.88
CA ASN A 134 -3.09 6.48 5.54
C ASN A 134 -3.53 6.46 7.01
N LYS A 135 -4.74 5.96 7.32
CA LYS A 135 -5.19 5.77 8.70
C LYS A 135 -4.29 4.81 9.49
N PHE A 136 -3.79 3.77 8.84
CA PHE A 136 -2.87 2.82 9.45
C PHE A 136 -1.54 3.48 9.83
N LYS A 137 -0.94 4.26 8.91
CA LYS A 137 0.27 5.05 9.22
C LYS A 137 0.05 5.98 10.42
N GLN A 138 -1.06 6.72 10.42
CA GLN A 138 -1.42 7.57 11.56
C GLN A 138 -1.50 6.79 12.88
N SER A 139 -2.05 5.57 12.84
CA SER A 139 -2.13 4.73 14.03
C SER A 139 -0.75 4.27 14.51
N LEU A 140 0.17 3.89 13.60
CA LEU A 140 1.52 3.47 13.96
C LEU A 140 2.36 4.63 14.54
N MET A 141 2.15 5.86 14.07
CA MET A 141 2.85 7.04 14.58
C MET A 141 2.43 7.44 16.00
N GLN A 142 1.40 6.79 16.58
CA GLN A 142 1.09 6.91 18.01
C GLN A 142 2.15 6.20 18.88
N GLY A 143 3.02 5.36 18.29
CA GLY A 143 4.09 4.66 18.99
C GLY A 143 3.56 3.80 20.12
N GLU A 144 4.12 3.99 21.33
CA GLU A 144 3.73 3.31 22.56
C GLU A 144 2.26 3.53 22.96
N ASN A 145 1.63 4.57 22.44
CA ASN A 145 0.21 4.88 22.70
C ASN A 145 -0.75 4.16 21.77
N LEU A 146 -0.23 3.35 20.82
CA LEU A 146 -1.07 2.58 19.91
C LEU A 146 -1.98 1.62 20.66
N LYS A 147 -3.28 1.84 20.57
CA LYS A 147 -4.31 0.94 21.08
C LYS A 147 -4.74 -0.03 19.99
N ILE A 148 -4.41 -1.31 20.13
CA ILE A 148 -4.90 -2.35 19.22
C ILE A 148 -6.33 -2.70 19.61
N LEU A 149 -7.27 -2.30 18.77
CA LEU A 149 -8.70 -2.51 18.96
C LEU A 149 -9.13 -3.91 18.48
N SER A 150 -10.33 -4.33 18.85
CA SER A 150 -10.94 -5.53 18.27
C SER A 150 -11.19 -5.36 16.77
N LYS A 151 -11.34 -6.48 16.03
CA LYS A 151 -11.62 -6.45 14.59
C LYS A 151 -12.88 -5.64 14.23
N ARG A 152 -13.90 -5.65 15.12
CA ARG A 152 -15.16 -4.92 14.91
C ARG A 152 -14.98 -3.42 15.11
N GLU A 153 -14.29 -3.02 16.16
CA GLU A 153 -13.98 -1.61 16.43
C GLU A 153 -13.04 -1.03 15.35
N THR A 154 -12.03 -1.81 14.95
CA THR A 154 -11.13 -1.43 13.85
C THR A 154 -11.90 -1.28 12.55
N ALA A 155 -12.81 -2.21 12.22
CA ALA A 155 -13.63 -2.10 11.02
C ALA A 155 -14.49 -0.82 11.03
N LYS A 156 -15.08 -0.47 12.18
CA LYS A 156 -15.84 0.76 12.35
C LYS A 156 -14.96 2.01 12.20
N LEU A 157 -13.78 2.02 12.84
CA LEU A 157 -12.85 3.16 12.80
C LEU A 157 -12.30 3.43 11.39
N PHE A 158 -12.01 2.36 10.65
CA PHE A 158 -11.44 2.44 9.30
C PHE A 158 -12.50 2.51 8.21
N ASP A 159 -13.78 2.38 8.56
CA ASP A 159 -14.89 2.28 7.61
C ASP A 159 -14.66 1.17 6.57
N CYS A 160 -14.52 -0.07 7.07
CA CYS A 160 -14.19 -1.21 6.24
C CYS A 160 -14.94 -2.48 6.69
N SER A 161 -14.85 -3.55 5.89
CA SER A 161 -15.40 -4.85 6.27
C SER A 161 -14.69 -5.46 7.48
N HIS A 162 -15.36 -6.37 8.19
CA HIS A 162 -14.77 -7.08 9.34
C HIS A 162 -13.52 -7.90 8.94
N SER A 163 -13.48 -8.42 7.70
CA SER A 163 -12.31 -9.13 7.17
C SER A 163 -11.14 -8.18 7.00
N GLN A 164 -11.38 -7.00 6.43
CA GLN A 164 -10.33 -5.96 6.29
C GLN A 164 -9.90 -5.42 7.65
N GLY A 165 -10.84 -5.24 8.59
CA GLY A 165 -10.52 -4.87 9.98
C GLY A 165 -9.58 -5.89 10.66
N LEU A 166 -9.77 -7.20 10.39
CA LEU A 166 -8.86 -8.23 10.89
C LEU A 166 -7.45 -8.11 10.29
N HIS A 167 -7.33 -7.80 8.99
CA HIS A 167 -6.02 -7.56 8.37
C HIS A 167 -5.30 -6.38 9.00
N ILE A 168 -6.01 -5.28 9.28
CA ILE A 168 -5.43 -4.10 9.93
C ILE A 168 -4.95 -4.44 11.35
N VAL A 169 -5.79 -5.15 12.13
CA VAL A 169 -5.43 -5.60 13.48
C VAL A 169 -4.18 -6.50 13.46
N ASN A 170 -4.11 -7.45 12.54
CA ASN A 170 -2.94 -8.33 12.41
C ASN A 170 -1.68 -7.55 12.04
N ALA A 171 -1.78 -6.60 11.13
CA ALA A 171 -0.66 -5.73 10.77
C ALA A 171 -0.20 -4.85 11.96
N GLN A 172 -1.14 -4.31 12.76
CA GLN A 172 -0.81 -3.56 13.98
C GLN A 172 -0.14 -4.46 15.02
N LYS A 173 -0.63 -5.69 15.21
CA LYS A 173 -0.02 -6.68 16.12
C LYS A 173 1.40 -7.02 15.70
N ALA A 174 1.64 -7.25 14.41
CA ALA A 174 2.98 -7.50 13.88
C ALA A 174 3.94 -6.34 14.19
N CYS A 175 3.49 -5.10 13.99
CA CYS A 175 4.29 -3.92 14.31
C CYS A 175 4.56 -3.80 15.82
N ALA A 176 3.56 -4.08 16.66
CA ALA A 176 3.72 -4.04 18.12
C ALA A 176 4.68 -5.14 18.62
N GLU A 177 4.62 -6.35 18.05
CA GLU A 177 5.50 -7.47 18.42
C GLU A 177 6.99 -7.15 18.20
N VAL A 178 7.34 -6.48 17.12
CA VAL A 178 8.73 -6.06 16.88
C VAL A 178 9.13 -4.79 17.64
N GLY A 179 8.20 -4.16 18.33
CA GLY A 179 8.36 -2.90 19.05
C GLY A 179 8.28 -1.69 18.12
N LEU A 180 7.25 -0.90 18.29
CA LEU A 180 7.09 0.37 17.58
C LEU A 180 8.15 1.40 18.04
N PRO A 181 8.59 2.29 17.14
CA PRO A 181 9.27 3.50 17.56
C PRO A 181 8.39 4.30 18.52
N SER A 182 8.99 4.96 19.50
CA SER A 182 8.23 5.80 20.44
C SER A 182 7.61 7.01 19.74
N PHE A 183 6.57 7.57 20.33
CA PHE A 183 5.96 8.81 19.83
C PHE A 183 7.01 9.89 19.60
N LYS A 184 7.94 10.07 20.54
CA LYS A 184 9.03 11.03 20.42
C LYS A 184 9.95 10.74 19.23
N GLU A 185 10.27 9.48 18.96
CA GLU A 185 11.08 9.09 17.80
C GLU A 185 10.36 9.43 16.49
N TRP A 186 9.05 9.15 16.38
CA TRP A 186 8.26 9.50 15.21
C TRP A 186 8.27 11.01 14.94
N PHE A 187 8.07 11.83 15.99
CA PHE A 187 8.00 13.29 15.83
C PHE A 187 9.37 13.96 15.72
N SER A 188 10.44 13.28 16.12
CA SER A 188 11.81 13.76 15.89
C SER A 188 12.26 13.54 14.44
N ASN A 189 12.02 12.37 13.88
CA ASN A 189 12.32 12.05 12.48
C ASN A 189 11.54 10.81 12.04
N TYR A 190 10.37 11.03 11.42
CA TYR A 190 9.47 9.93 11.04
C TYR A 190 10.09 8.97 10.01
N GLN A 191 10.96 9.45 9.12
CA GLN A 191 11.62 8.62 8.12
C GLN A 191 12.58 7.62 8.77
N LYS A 192 13.40 8.10 9.73
CA LYS A 192 14.29 7.20 10.50
C LYS A 192 13.48 6.22 11.35
N ALA A 193 12.38 6.67 11.94
CA ALA A 193 11.48 5.81 12.70
C ALA A 193 10.84 4.73 11.82
N ALA A 194 10.35 5.08 10.63
CA ALA A 194 9.81 4.14 9.65
C ALA A 194 10.87 3.13 9.19
N GLU A 195 12.09 3.58 8.92
CA GLU A 195 13.21 2.70 8.55
C GLU A 195 13.58 1.73 9.68
N LYS A 196 13.59 2.22 10.93
CA LYS A 196 13.84 1.38 12.12
C LYS A 196 12.77 0.28 12.25
N LEU A 197 11.49 0.64 12.09
CA LEU A 197 10.38 -0.32 12.09
C LEU A 197 10.52 -1.32 10.95
N ARG A 198 10.79 -0.85 9.72
CA ARG A 198 10.99 -1.69 8.54
C ARG A 198 12.07 -2.75 8.77
N ARG A 199 13.24 -2.36 9.27
CA ARG A 199 14.34 -3.30 9.55
C ARG A 199 13.94 -4.37 10.57
N ARG A 200 13.18 -4.01 11.60
CA ARG A 200 12.71 -4.95 12.62
C ARG A 200 11.70 -5.94 12.02
N LEU A 201 10.74 -5.45 11.21
CA LEU A 201 9.76 -6.29 10.54
C LEU A 201 10.41 -7.27 9.56
N MET A 202 11.39 -6.81 8.75
CA MET A 202 12.14 -7.68 7.83
C MET A 202 12.95 -8.75 8.57
N LYS A 203 13.44 -8.47 9.78
CA LYS A 203 14.18 -9.43 10.59
C LYS A 203 13.27 -10.49 11.22
N ARG A 204 12.04 -10.15 11.59
CA ARG A 204 11.12 -11.04 12.32
C ARG A 204 10.18 -11.79 11.41
N PHE A 205 9.74 -11.18 10.33
CA PHE A 205 8.79 -11.73 9.37
C PHE A 205 9.45 -11.83 8.00
N GLU A 206 9.02 -12.76 7.18
CA GLU A 206 9.51 -12.94 5.80
C GLU A 206 8.95 -11.86 4.85
N VAL A 207 9.17 -10.59 5.19
CA VAL A 207 8.77 -9.45 4.37
C VAL A 207 9.97 -8.83 3.66
N THR A 208 9.77 -8.39 2.43
CA THR A 208 10.76 -7.80 1.54
C THR A 208 10.53 -6.31 1.36
N LEU A 209 11.43 -5.60 0.71
CA LEU A 209 11.26 -4.17 0.41
C LEU A 209 9.96 -3.86 -0.37
N CYS A 210 9.50 -4.81 -1.20
CA CYS A 210 8.25 -4.65 -1.96
C CYS A 210 6.99 -4.65 -1.07
N ASP A 211 7.10 -5.08 0.18
CA ASP A 211 6.00 -5.15 1.14
C ASP A 211 5.82 -3.85 1.94
N PHE A 212 6.62 -2.84 1.59
CA PHE A 212 6.55 -1.50 2.16
C PHE A 212 6.11 -0.49 1.10
N ASP A 213 5.45 0.56 1.56
CA ASP A 213 5.06 1.66 0.69
C ASP A 213 6.25 2.62 0.42
N LYS A 214 6.02 3.66 -0.38
CA LYS A 214 7.05 4.64 -0.74
C LYS A 214 7.67 5.35 0.47
N ASP A 215 6.92 5.48 1.57
CA ASP A 215 7.36 6.16 2.79
C ASP A 215 8.02 5.19 3.79
N GLY A 216 8.15 3.92 3.43
CA GLY A 216 8.77 2.88 4.24
C GLY A 216 7.86 2.24 5.29
N PHE A 217 6.55 2.53 5.25
CA PHE A 217 5.57 1.87 6.12
C PHE A 217 5.13 0.54 5.51
N PRO A 218 4.83 -0.47 6.34
CA PRO A 218 4.39 -1.76 5.84
C PRO A 218 3.00 -1.66 5.20
N ILE A 219 2.81 -2.37 4.08
CA ILE A 219 1.51 -2.48 3.41
C ILE A 219 0.64 -3.45 4.20
N ILE A 220 -0.55 -3.00 4.64
CA ILE A 220 -1.46 -3.72 5.54
C ILE A 220 -1.66 -5.18 5.12
N SER A 221 -2.09 -5.42 3.88
CA SER A 221 -2.45 -6.76 3.41
C SER A 221 -1.27 -7.72 3.38
N ARG A 222 -0.09 -7.22 3.05
CA ARG A 222 1.14 -8.02 2.94
C ARG A 222 1.69 -8.37 4.31
N LEU A 223 1.78 -7.38 5.21
CA LEU A 223 2.23 -7.62 6.58
C LEU A 223 1.25 -8.51 7.35
N ALA A 224 -0.07 -8.31 7.19
CA ALA A 224 -1.08 -9.16 7.83
C ALA A 224 -0.97 -10.62 7.38
N LYS A 225 -0.64 -10.86 6.10
CA LYS A 225 -0.41 -12.21 5.56
C LYS A 225 0.84 -12.84 6.17
N ALA A 226 1.95 -12.12 6.20
CA ALA A 226 3.20 -12.59 6.81
C ALA A 226 3.03 -12.90 8.30
N TYR A 227 2.35 -12.01 9.05
CA TYR A 227 2.06 -12.22 10.46
C TYR A 227 1.20 -13.46 10.73
N LYS A 228 0.20 -13.72 9.89
CA LYS A 228 -0.64 -14.90 9.99
C LYS A 228 0.15 -16.19 9.67
N GLY A 229 1.01 -16.16 8.65
CA GLY A 229 1.91 -17.26 8.31
C GLY A 229 2.78 -17.67 9.50
N ASN A 230 3.49 -16.70 10.09
CA ASN A 230 4.38 -16.97 11.21
C ASN A 230 3.68 -17.47 12.49
N LYS A 231 2.44 -17.01 12.76
CA LYS A 231 1.67 -17.52 13.91
C LYS A 231 1.19 -18.96 13.70
N CYS A 232 0.93 -19.33 12.44
CA CYS A 232 0.55 -20.70 12.14
C CYS A 232 1.70 -21.69 12.34
N GLU A 233 2.96 -21.27 12.19
CA GLU A 233 4.12 -22.15 12.32
C GLU A 233 4.50 -22.41 13.79
N ASP A 234 4.29 -21.44 14.69
CA ASP A 234 4.60 -21.58 16.14
C ASP A 234 3.56 -22.45 16.91
N ASP A 235 2.33 -22.61 16.38
CA ASP A 235 1.21 -23.29 17.03
C ASP A 235 0.76 -24.58 16.30
N LEU A 236 1.40 -24.93 15.15
CA LEU A 236 1.02 -26.07 14.34
C LEU A 236 1.89 -27.29 14.67
N SER A 237 1.25 -28.48 14.65
CA SER A 237 2.01 -29.75 14.66
C SER A 237 2.83 -29.89 13.38
N GLU A 238 3.90 -30.70 13.43
CA GLU A 238 4.74 -30.99 12.26
C GLU A 238 3.91 -31.48 11.06
N GLU A 239 2.86 -32.28 11.31
CA GLU A 239 1.93 -32.76 10.29
C GLU A 239 1.11 -31.64 9.63
N GLU A 240 0.68 -30.64 10.42
CA GLU A 240 -0.07 -29.47 9.89
C GLU A 240 0.85 -28.53 9.08
N ILE A 241 2.11 -28.40 9.48
CA ILE A 241 3.13 -27.65 8.73
C ILE A 241 3.38 -28.31 7.38
N GLU A 242 3.54 -29.64 7.35
CA GLU A 242 3.70 -30.39 6.11
C GLU A 242 2.49 -30.27 5.17
N GLN A 243 1.28 -30.34 5.70
CA GLN A 243 0.05 -30.15 4.90
C GLN A 243 -0.05 -28.75 4.31
N ILE A 244 0.33 -27.71 5.06
CA ILE A 244 0.35 -26.31 4.58
C ILE A 244 1.41 -26.17 3.47
N GLU A 245 2.57 -26.76 3.62
CA GLU A 245 3.63 -26.74 2.62
C GLU A 245 3.19 -27.44 1.33
N ILE A 246 2.58 -28.60 1.44
CA ILE A 246 1.98 -29.33 0.32
C ILE A 246 0.91 -28.45 -0.38
N PHE A 247 0.05 -27.78 0.37
CA PHE A 247 -0.97 -26.89 -0.22
C PHE A 247 -0.38 -25.67 -0.92
N ARG A 248 0.70 -25.08 -0.38
CA ARG A 248 1.46 -24.00 -1.01
C ARG A 248 2.07 -24.45 -2.34
N GLN A 249 2.70 -25.63 -2.33
CA GLN A 249 3.31 -26.23 -3.52
C GLN A 249 2.27 -26.56 -4.58
N GLN A 250 1.13 -27.11 -4.21
CA GLN A 250 -0.01 -27.37 -5.10
C GLN A 250 -0.53 -26.09 -5.74
N SER A 251 -0.71 -25.03 -4.96
CA SER A 251 -1.18 -23.73 -5.44
C SER A 251 -0.22 -23.13 -6.47
N THR A 252 1.09 -23.21 -6.18
CA THR A 252 2.16 -22.76 -7.08
C THR A 252 2.17 -23.54 -8.39
N LEU A 253 2.03 -24.88 -8.31
CA LEU A 253 1.92 -25.75 -9.48
C LEU A 253 0.70 -25.43 -10.34
N ILE A 254 -0.45 -25.20 -9.71
CA ILE A 254 -1.69 -24.80 -10.42
C ILE A 254 -1.50 -23.47 -11.15
N GLU A 255 -0.85 -22.49 -10.52
CA GLU A 255 -0.54 -21.21 -11.18
C GLU A 255 0.43 -21.37 -12.35
N LEU A 256 1.47 -22.20 -12.21
CA LEU A 256 2.41 -22.51 -13.29
C LEU A 256 1.71 -23.22 -14.46
N ILE A 257 0.82 -24.16 -14.19
CA ILE A 257 0.00 -24.85 -15.20
C ILE A 257 -0.86 -23.83 -15.96
N LYS A 258 -1.52 -22.92 -15.23
CA LYS A 258 -2.38 -21.88 -15.84
C LYS A 258 -1.57 -20.88 -16.67
N ARG A 259 -0.34 -20.53 -16.25
CA ARG A 259 0.52 -19.59 -16.97
C ARG A 259 1.11 -20.16 -18.26
N ASN A 260 1.56 -21.40 -18.23
CA ASN A 260 2.19 -22.02 -19.40
C ASN A 260 1.98 -23.52 -19.42
N PRO A 261 0.79 -24.00 -19.86
CA PRO A 261 0.44 -25.41 -19.89
C PRO A 261 1.36 -26.24 -20.80
N ILE A 262 1.93 -25.64 -21.85
CA ILE A 262 2.84 -26.33 -22.77
C ILE A 262 4.18 -26.62 -22.12
N ALA A 263 4.77 -25.63 -21.43
CA ALA A 263 6.02 -25.79 -20.72
C ALA A 263 5.89 -26.84 -19.59
N PHE A 264 4.79 -26.78 -18.84
CA PHE A 264 4.48 -27.76 -17.79
C PHE A 264 4.34 -29.18 -18.33
N ARG A 265 3.66 -29.36 -19.48
CA ARG A 265 3.56 -30.66 -20.16
C ARG A 265 4.94 -31.19 -20.60
N LYS A 266 5.82 -30.33 -21.12
CA LYS A 266 7.19 -30.70 -21.49
C LYS A 266 8.00 -31.15 -20.25
N ALA A 267 7.88 -30.41 -19.14
CA ALA A 267 8.56 -30.73 -17.90
C ALA A 267 8.08 -32.11 -17.33
N LEU A 268 6.76 -32.34 -17.29
CA LEU A 268 6.20 -33.63 -16.87
C LEU A 268 6.65 -34.80 -17.77
N ASN A 269 6.85 -34.57 -19.06
CA ASN A 269 7.33 -35.59 -19.97
C ASN A 269 8.82 -35.90 -19.81
N SER A 270 9.61 -34.99 -19.23
CA SER A 270 11.04 -35.19 -18.94
C SER A 270 11.28 -35.89 -17.60
N LEU A 271 10.26 -36.00 -16.73
CA LEU A 271 10.37 -36.69 -15.45
C LEU A 271 10.22 -38.22 -15.63
N ASP A 272 10.95 -38.99 -14.84
CA ASP A 272 10.79 -40.44 -14.78
C ASP A 272 9.44 -40.78 -14.13
N LYS A 273 8.50 -41.20 -14.96
CA LYS A 273 7.10 -41.43 -14.57
C LYS A 273 6.96 -42.65 -13.62
N LYS A 274 7.91 -43.56 -13.63
CA LYS A 274 7.86 -44.77 -12.78
C LYS A 274 8.24 -44.48 -11.34
N SER A 275 9.22 -43.60 -11.12
CA SER A 275 9.68 -43.25 -9.77
C SER A 275 8.74 -42.27 -9.03
N LEU A 276 7.82 -41.58 -9.75
CA LEU A 276 6.98 -40.53 -9.16
C LEU A 276 5.51 -40.93 -9.04
N GLY A 277 5.09 -42.12 -9.49
CA GLY A 277 3.68 -42.57 -9.43
C GLY A 277 2.69 -41.68 -10.18
N ILE A 278 3.15 -40.85 -11.13
CA ILE A 278 2.31 -39.86 -11.81
C ILE A 278 1.76 -40.44 -13.11
N VAL A 279 0.43 -40.58 -13.20
CA VAL A 279 -0.28 -40.95 -14.43
C VAL A 279 -0.95 -39.75 -15.04
N VAL A 280 -0.49 -39.32 -16.23
CA VAL A 280 -1.12 -38.26 -17.02
C VAL A 280 -2.07 -38.89 -18.04
N LYS A 281 -3.40 -38.79 -17.82
CA LYS A 281 -4.42 -39.23 -18.81
C LYS A 281 -4.83 -38.02 -19.65
N ARG A 282 -4.77 -38.17 -21.00
CA ARG A 282 -5.39 -37.20 -21.94
C ARG A 282 -6.88 -37.52 -22.08
N LYS A 283 -7.72 -36.50 -21.89
CA LYS A 283 -9.10 -36.50 -22.43
C LYS A 283 -9.07 -35.81 -23.80
N TRP A 284 -9.63 -36.51 -24.81
CA TRP A 284 -9.51 -36.11 -26.20
C TRP A 284 -10.32 -34.86 -26.59
N ASP A 285 -11.25 -34.36 -25.78
CA ASP A 285 -12.16 -33.27 -26.16
C ASP A 285 -12.03 -31.95 -25.39
N GLU A 286 -11.10 -31.85 -24.45
CA GLU A 286 -10.85 -30.59 -23.75
C GLU A 286 -9.38 -30.52 -23.38
N ASP A 287 -8.74 -29.34 -23.56
CA ASP A 287 -7.36 -29.03 -23.14
C ASP A 287 -7.16 -29.06 -21.60
N LYS A 288 -7.86 -29.92 -20.88
CA LYS A 288 -7.74 -30.11 -19.44
C LYS A 288 -6.80 -31.25 -19.12
N VAL A 289 -5.72 -30.92 -18.37
CA VAL A 289 -4.85 -31.92 -17.76
C VAL A 289 -5.50 -32.38 -16.46
N VAL A 290 -5.94 -33.65 -16.40
CA VAL A 290 -6.42 -34.27 -15.15
C VAL A 290 -5.23 -35.03 -14.55
N LEU A 291 -4.72 -34.58 -13.43
CA LEU A 291 -3.75 -35.29 -12.63
C LEU A 291 -4.52 -36.23 -11.67
N LYS A 292 -4.33 -37.53 -11.78
CA LYS A 292 -4.73 -38.47 -10.75
C LYS A 292 -3.51 -38.95 -10.00
N TYR A 293 -3.54 -38.74 -8.70
CA TYR A 293 -2.58 -39.34 -7.76
C TYR A 293 -3.04 -40.79 -7.56
N CYS A 294 -2.18 -41.76 -7.83
CA CYS A 294 -2.38 -43.13 -7.40
C CYS A 294 -1.60 -43.29 -6.10
N GLU A 295 -2.28 -43.41 -4.97
CA GLU A 295 -1.67 -43.94 -3.76
C GLU A 295 -1.22 -45.39 -4.09
N ASP A 296 0.04 -45.67 -3.80
CA ASP A 296 0.55 -47.04 -3.83
C ASP A 296 -0.11 -47.84 -2.72
N ASN A 297 -1.25 -48.47 -3.05
CA ASN A 297 -1.71 -49.61 -2.30
C ASN A 297 -0.85 -50.79 -2.70
N SER A 298 0.32 -50.88 -2.08
CA SER A 298 1.09 -52.12 -2.04
C SER A 298 0.45 -53.09 -1.04
N THR A 299 -0.67 -53.68 -1.40
CA THR A 299 -1.06 -55.01 -0.93
C THR A 299 -2.13 -55.54 -1.90
N ASP A 300 -1.77 -56.73 -2.31
CA ASP A 300 -2.60 -57.75 -2.88
C ASP A 300 -2.60 -57.92 -4.41
N ASP A 301 -1.89 -58.95 -4.68
CA ASP A 301 -2.13 -59.94 -5.71
C ASP A 301 -3.54 -59.98 -6.23
N ASP A 302 -3.57 -60.35 -7.47
CA ASP A 302 -4.64 -61.01 -8.25
C ASP A 302 -5.37 -60.19 -9.28
N MET A 303 -5.03 -60.61 -10.48
CA MET A 303 -5.93 -60.94 -11.60
C MET A 303 -6.44 -59.84 -12.51
N PHE A 304 -5.98 -60.06 -13.69
CA PHE A 304 -6.43 -59.77 -15.04
C PHE A 304 -5.89 -58.52 -15.69
#